data_21f276ddb7ba8d3267ae8fe3b82c6ff1
#
_entry.id   21f276ddb7ba8d3267ae8fe3b82c6ff1
#
_cell.length_a   1.000
_cell.length_b   1.000
_cell.length_c   1.000
_cell.angle_alpha   90.00
_cell.angle_beta   90.00
_cell.angle_gamma   90.00
#
_symmetry.space_group_name_H-M   'P 1'
#
loop_
_entity.id
_entity.type
_entity.pdbx_description
1 polymer ?
#
loop_
_entity_poly.entity_id
_entity_poly.type
_entity_poly.pdbx_seq_one_letter_code
_entity_poly.pdbx_strand_id
1 'polypeptide(L)'
;MSNIFAMQRANGDVFALDDHGRFCVPLFHSTRDAMTARLRNGDMLTFKPVALDARLLRELAPEGGQNNVDLLLVKDPLRSLKRGSLVEHAELVLLVRTND
;
A
#
# COMPACT_ATOMS: atom_id res chain seq x y z
N MET A 1 -11.85 -12.60 -7.34
CA MET A 1 -10.40 -12.30 -7.19
C MET A 1 -10.22 -11.06 -6.35
N SER A 2 -9.34 -11.15 -5.41
CA SER A 2 -9.07 -10.01 -4.55
C SER A 2 -7.83 -9.27 -5.04
N ASN A 3 -8.00 -8.02 -5.41
CA ASN A 3 -6.88 -7.13 -5.68
C ASN A 3 -6.46 -6.46 -4.39
N ILE A 4 -5.20 -6.05 -4.35
CA ILE A 4 -4.67 -5.24 -3.27
C ILE A 4 -4.46 -3.84 -3.83
N PHE A 5 -4.77 -2.82 -3.03
CA PHE A 5 -4.74 -1.43 -3.47
C PHE A 5 -3.77 -0.61 -2.63
N ALA A 6 -3.07 0.30 -3.28
CA ALA A 6 -2.28 1.34 -2.64
C ALA A 6 -2.91 2.70 -2.93
N MET A 7 -2.48 3.74 -2.24
CA MET A 7 -2.93 5.11 -2.49
C MET A 7 -1.85 5.87 -3.27
N GLN A 8 -2.22 6.44 -4.40
CA GLN A 8 -1.28 7.12 -5.28
C GLN A 8 -1.79 8.49 -5.70
N ARG A 9 -0.90 9.47 -5.74
CA ARG A 9 -1.21 10.81 -6.24
C ARG A 9 -1.03 10.89 -7.76
N ALA A 10 -1.55 11.99 -8.33
CA ALA A 10 -1.45 12.22 -9.77
C ALA A 10 -0.01 12.28 -10.28
N ASN A 11 0.94 12.70 -9.45
CA ASN A 11 2.36 12.76 -9.83
C ASN A 11 3.07 11.40 -9.75
N GLY A 12 2.38 10.35 -9.33
CA GLY A 12 2.94 9.01 -9.21
C GLY A 12 3.40 8.61 -7.81
N ASP A 13 3.44 9.55 -6.87
CA ASP A 13 3.87 9.24 -5.50
C ASP A 13 2.85 8.35 -4.79
N VAL A 14 3.34 7.36 -4.06
CA VAL A 14 2.52 6.47 -3.27
C VAL A 14 2.52 6.94 -1.83
N PHE A 15 1.34 6.91 -1.20
CA PHE A 15 1.21 7.31 0.19
C PHE A 15 2.00 6.36 1.10
N ALA A 16 2.83 6.94 1.96
CA ALA A 16 3.61 6.20 2.94
C ALA A 16 3.69 6.98 4.24
N LEU A 17 3.77 6.26 5.34
CA LEU A 17 3.96 6.84 6.67
C LEU A 17 5.43 6.66 7.07
N ASP A 18 6.00 7.71 7.64
CA ASP A 18 7.36 7.65 8.16
C ASP A 18 7.30 7.03 9.56
N ASP A 19 8.04 5.95 9.75
CA ASP A 19 8.11 5.24 11.03
C ASP A 19 9.58 5.00 11.37
N HIS A 20 10.16 5.94 12.12
CA HIS A 20 11.55 5.86 12.61
C HIS A 20 12.57 5.61 11.49
N GLY A 21 12.45 6.35 10.39
CA GLY A 21 13.37 6.24 9.27
C GLY A 21 13.01 5.14 8.27
N ARG A 22 11.95 4.40 8.52
CA ARG A 22 11.39 3.45 7.57
C ARG A 22 10.05 3.99 7.07
N PHE A 23 9.75 3.71 5.82
CA PHE A 23 8.44 4.07 5.26
C PHE A 23 7.51 2.89 5.33
N CYS A 24 6.30 3.13 5.83
CA CYS A 24 5.25 2.12 5.88
C CYS A 24 4.20 2.48 4.85
N VAL A 25 4.03 1.62 3.84
CA VAL A 25 3.03 1.82 2.79
C VAL A 25 1.77 1.05 3.16
N PRO A 26 0.66 1.74 3.47
CA PRO A 26 -0.59 1.04 3.75
C PRO A 26 -1.18 0.47 2.47
N LEU A 27 -1.55 -0.80 2.52
CA LEU A 27 -2.22 -1.51 1.45
C LEU A 27 -3.61 -1.93 1.91
N PHE A 28 -4.55 -2.01 0.99
CA PHE A 28 -5.95 -2.24 1.32
C PHE A 28 -6.50 -3.42 0.51
N HIS A 29 -7.43 -4.15 1.12
CA HIS A 29 -8.08 -5.30 0.48
C HIS A 29 -9.07 -4.89 -0.60
N SER A 30 -9.55 -3.63 -0.57
CA SER A 30 -10.56 -3.15 -1.50
C SER A 30 -10.46 -1.64 -1.66
N THR A 31 -11.05 -1.11 -2.73
CA THR A 31 -11.17 0.33 -2.91
C THR A 31 -12.01 0.95 -1.81
N ARG A 32 -13.01 0.23 -1.32
CA ARG A 32 -13.86 0.69 -0.24
C ARG A 32 -13.06 0.93 1.04
N ASP A 33 -12.19 -0.01 1.40
CA ASP A 33 -11.32 0.14 2.56
C ASP A 33 -10.36 1.31 2.39
N ALA A 34 -9.80 1.47 1.19
CA ALA A 34 -8.92 2.59 0.88
C ALA A 34 -9.63 3.93 1.04
N MET A 35 -10.86 4.02 0.54
CA MET A 35 -11.63 5.26 0.65
C MET A 35 -12.06 5.53 2.09
N THR A 36 -12.34 4.50 2.86
CA THR A 36 -12.61 4.64 4.29
C THR A 36 -11.41 5.25 5.02
N ALA A 37 -10.22 4.73 4.75
CA ALA A 37 -9.00 5.28 5.33
C ALA A 37 -8.77 6.73 4.90
N ARG A 38 -9.04 7.04 3.64
CA ARG A 38 -8.90 8.40 3.12
C ARG A 38 -9.79 9.40 3.86
N LEU A 39 -11.01 9.01 4.17
CA LEU A 39 -11.93 9.87 4.92
C LEU A 39 -11.46 10.16 6.34
N ARG A 40 -10.68 9.23 6.91
CA ARG A 40 -10.19 9.36 8.27
C ARG A 40 -8.82 10.03 8.36
N ASN A 41 -8.14 10.18 7.25
CA ASN A 41 -6.77 10.71 7.21
C ASN A 41 -6.67 11.81 6.17
N GLY A 42 -6.67 13.05 6.63
CA GLY A 42 -6.62 14.23 5.76
C GLY A 42 -5.41 14.25 4.83
N ASP A 43 -4.31 13.64 5.25
CA ASP A 43 -3.10 13.56 4.44
C ASP A 43 -3.29 12.75 3.16
N MET A 44 -4.34 11.93 3.10
CA MET A 44 -4.63 11.08 1.95
C MET A 44 -5.60 11.71 0.95
N LEU A 45 -6.06 12.94 1.20
CA LEU A 45 -7.10 13.56 0.37
C LEU A 45 -6.70 13.72 -1.10
N THR A 46 -5.41 13.92 -1.37
CA THR A 46 -4.91 14.06 -2.74
C THR A 46 -4.55 12.72 -3.39
N PHE A 47 -4.75 11.63 -2.68
CA PHE A 47 -4.41 10.28 -3.15
C PHE A 47 -5.67 9.53 -3.57
N LYS A 48 -5.51 8.61 -4.51
CA LYS A 48 -6.60 7.74 -4.98
C LYS A 48 -6.17 6.29 -4.91
N PRO A 49 -7.10 5.36 -4.67
CA PRO A 49 -6.75 3.95 -4.68
C PRO A 49 -6.39 3.47 -6.08
N VAL A 50 -5.28 2.75 -6.18
CA VAL A 50 -4.84 2.12 -7.42
C VAL A 50 -4.54 0.65 -7.13
N ALA A 51 -4.87 -0.21 -8.08
CA ALA A 51 -4.56 -1.63 -7.94
C ALA A 51 -3.05 -1.82 -7.95
N LEU A 52 -2.56 -2.60 -6.99
CA LEU A 52 -1.15 -2.92 -6.91
C LEU A 52 -0.82 -3.94 -8.00
N ASP A 53 0.01 -3.55 -8.95
CA ASP A 53 0.48 -4.42 -10.01
C ASP A 53 1.99 -4.66 -9.89
N ALA A 54 2.53 -5.50 -10.77
CA ALA A 54 3.95 -5.82 -10.73
C ALA A 54 4.84 -4.59 -10.92
N ARG A 55 4.40 -3.65 -11.74
CA ARG A 55 5.14 -2.42 -12.01
C ARG A 55 5.20 -1.54 -10.75
N LEU A 56 4.05 -1.31 -10.12
CA LEU A 56 3.98 -0.49 -8.91
C LEU A 56 4.75 -1.14 -7.77
N LEU A 57 4.64 -2.46 -7.64
CA LEU A 57 5.37 -3.20 -6.61
C LEU A 57 6.88 -3.05 -6.79
N ARG A 58 7.38 -3.08 -8.02
CA ARG A 58 8.81 -2.87 -8.29
C ARG A 58 9.26 -1.45 -7.94
N GLU A 59 8.40 -0.46 -8.15
CA GLU A 59 8.70 0.91 -7.78
C GLU A 59 8.77 1.08 -6.25
N LEU A 60 7.89 0.40 -5.52
CA LEU A 60 7.86 0.47 -4.06
C LEU A 60 8.98 -0.33 -3.41
N ALA A 61 9.30 -1.49 -3.95
CA ALA A 61 10.26 -2.40 -3.35
C ALA A 61 11.09 -3.06 -4.45
N PRO A 62 12.10 -2.37 -4.99
CA PRO A 62 12.95 -2.94 -6.04
C PRO A 62 13.69 -4.17 -5.56
N GLU A 63 13.78 -5.17 -6.44
CA GLU A 63 14.54 -6.39 -6.14
C GLU A 63 16.03 -6.07 -5.97
N GLY A 64 16.64 -6.71 -4.99
CA GLY A 64 18.07 -6.57 -4.72
C GLY A 64 18.46 -5.25 -4.10
N GLY A 65 17.51 -4.35 -3.88
CA GLY A 65 17.76 -3.09 -3.21
C GLY A 65 17.58 -3.18 -1.72
N GLN A 66 18.39 -2.43 -0.98
CA GLN A 66 18.08 -2.17 0.41
C GLN A 66 16.96 -1.13 0.41
N ASN A 67 15.78 -1.54 0.79
CA ASN A 67 14.69 -0.60 0.91
C ASN A 67 14.29 -0.44 2.38
N ASN A 68 13.94 0.78 2.74
CA ASN A 68 13.41 1.09 4.05
C ASN A 68 11.88 1.15 4.01
N VAL A 69 11.28 0.31 3.17
CA VAL A 69 9.84 0.31 2.95
C VAL A 69 9.23 -0.97 3.48
N ASP A 70 8.28 -0.81 4.38
CA ASP A 70 7.46 -1.90 4.87
C ASP A 70 6.11 -1.82 4.17
N LEU A 71 5.61 -2.97 3.73
CA LEU A 71 4.30 -3.07 3.08
C LEU A 71 3.32 -3.64 4.11
N LEU A 72 2.33 -2.85 4.49
CA LEU A 72 1.40 -3.19 5.55
C LEU A 72 -0.01 -3.35 4.99
N LEU A 73 -0.56 -4.55 5.09
CA LEU A 73 -1.94 -4.79 4.72
C LEU A 73 -2.84 -4.37 5.88
N VAL A 74 -3.54 -3.26 5.70
CA VAL A 74 -4.33 -2.63 6.76
C VAL A 74 -5.53 -3.50 7.11
N LYS A 75 -5.69 -3.78 8.40
CA LYS A 75 -6.74 -4.65 8.89
C LYS A 75 -8.02 -3.88 9.21
N ASP A 76 -7.86 -2.68 9.78
CA ASP A 76 -9.00 -1.87 10.20
C ASP A 76 -8.79 -0.42 9.79
N PRO A 77 -9.18 -0.05 8.56
CA PRO A 77 -8.94 1.31 8.05
C PRO A 77 -9.70 2.40 8.78
N LEU A 78 -10.77 2.04 9.51
CA LEU A 78 -11.51 3.02 10.33
C LEU A 78 -10.73 3.46 11.56
N ARG A 79 -9.89 2.59 12.09
CA ARG A 79 -9.21 2.83 13.36
C ARG A 79 -7.78 3.26 13.21
N SER A 80 -7.02 2.59 12.35
CA SER A 80 -5.59 2.88 12.25
C SER A 80 -4.98 2.35 10.98
N LEU A 81 -4.15 3.18 10.33
CA LEU A 81 -3.33 2.75 9.21
C LEU A 81 -2.13 1.91 9.66
N LYS A 82 -1.84 1.89 10.96
CA LYS A 82 -0.69 1.17 11.50
C LYS A 82 -1.04 -0.23 11.98
N ARG A 83 -2.32 -0.59 12.01
CA ARG A 83 -2.76 -1.92 12.40
C ARG A 83 -3.00 -2.78 11.17
N GLY A 84 -2.29 -3.88 11.12
CA GLY A 84 -2.42 -4.83 10.02
C GLY A 84 -1.28 -5.81 10.06
N SER A 85 -1.09 -6.49 8.94
CA SER A 85 -0.03 -7.49 8.80
C SER A 85 1.04 -6.97 7.84
N LEU A 86 2.29 -7.06 8.26
CA LEU A 86 3.39 -6.82 7.35
C LEU A 86 3.39 -7.94 6.29
N VAL A 87 3.50 -7.55 5.05
CA VAL A 87 3.46 -8.49 3.93
C VAL A 87 4.84 -8.53 3.29
N GLU A 88 5.37 -9.73 3.13
CA GLU A 88 6.65 -9.89 2.46
C GLU A 88 6.52 -9.63 0.98
N HIS A 89 7.56 -9.04 0.40
CA HIS A 89 7.62 -8.75 -1.03
C HIS A 89 7.32 -9.99 -1.88
N ALA A 90 7.87 -11.14 -1.50
CA ALA A 90 7.64 -12.38 -2.23
C ALA A 90 6.17 -12.79 -2.26
N GLU A 91 5.44 -12.59 -1.16
CA GLU A 91 4.01 -12.87 -1.13
C GLU A 91 3.23 -11.97 -2.06
N LEU A 92 3.58 -10.67 -2.08
CA LEU A 92 2.91 -9.71 -2.96
C LEU A 92 3.18 -10.01 -4.43
N VAL A 93 4.39 -10.43 -4.77
CA VAL A 93 4.71 -10.83 -6.15
C VAL A 93 3.79 -11.96 -6.61
N LEU A 94 3.56 -12.95 -5.76
CA LEU A 94 2.66 -14.05 -6.09
C LEU A 94 1.22 -13.59 -6.25
N LEU A 95 0.74 -12.73 -5.34
CA LEU A 95 -0.63 -12.22 -5.40
C LEU A 95 -0.86 -11.38 -6.65
N VAL A 96 0.09 -10.53 -6.99
CA VAL A 96 0.00 -9.65 -8.16
C VAL A 96 0.00 -10.48 -9.44
N ARG A 97 0.84 -11.51 -9.54
CA ARG A 97 0.88 -12.39 -10.72
C ARG A 97 -0.41 -13.16 -10.91
N THR A 98 -1.06 -13.55 -9.80
CA THR A 98 -2.31 -14.28 -9.86
C THR A 98 -3.44 -13.43 -10.42
N ASN A 99 -3.38 -12.12 -10.25
CA ASN A 99 -4.42 -11.18 -10.66
C ASN A 99 -4.19 -10.60 -12.07
N ASP A 100 -3.10 -10.91 -12.69
CA ASP A 100 -2.81 -10.43 -14.05
C ASP A 100 -3.50 -11.28 -15.12
#